data_b57ac96a47e3c73ec59529b1e4404c26
#
_entry.id   b57ac96a47e3c73ec59529b1e4404c26
#
_cell.length_a   1.000
_cell.length_b   1.000
_cell.length_c   1.000
_cell.angle_alpha   90.00
_cell.angle_beta   90.00
_cell.angle_gamma   90.00
#
_symmetry.space_group_name_H-M   'P 1'
#
loop_
_entity.id
_entity.type
_entity.pdbx_description
1 polymer ?
#
loop_
_entity_poly.entity_id
_entity_poly.type
_entity_poly.pdbx_seq_one_letter_code
_entity_poly.pdbx_strand_id
1 'polypeptide(L)'
;MALFRDIFEFFCVLLQVSILWPWEIIKSFLPKNRKDISNDIMFITGAGSGIGRLMAIKFANCGATIIATDLNGATAQETADIIKSSGGKAYSFQLDVTDRKKVYSIAEKIRETIGEVTMLVNNAGIVTGHNFMECPDDLIAKTIEVNTTAHFW
;
A
#
# COMPACT_ATOMS: atom_id res chain seq x y z
N MET A 1 7.47 -22.79 49.94
CA MET A 1 6.29 -22.13 49.29
C MET A 1 6.61 -21.56 47.89
N ALA A 2 7.77 -20.91 47.68
CA ALA A 2 8.15 -20.39 46.33
C ALA A 2 8.23 -21.49 45.26
N LEU A 3 8.96 -22.59 45.52
CA LEU A 3 9.13 -23.70 44.58
C LEU A 3 7.80 -24.33 44.16
N PHE A 4 6.83 -24.43 45.05
CA PHE A 4 5.50 -24.99 44.73
C PHE A 4 4.71 -24.06 43.82
N ARG A 5 4.84 -22.74 44.05
CA ARG A 5 4.22 -21.74 43.15
C ARG A 5 4.84 -21.78 41.75
N ASP A 6 6.17 -21.86 41.66
CA ASP A 6 6.89 -21.85 40.40
C ASP A 6 6.56 -23.13 39.56
N ILE A 7 6.43 -24.28 40.23
CA ILE A 7 5.99 -25.54 39.62
C ILE A 7 4.54 -25.41 39.12
N PHE A 8 3.66 -24.83 39.90
CA PHE A 8 2.26 -24.62 39.52
C PHE A 8 2.14 -23.68 38.30
N GLU A 9 2.85 -22.56 38.34
CA GLU A 9 2.91 -21.61 37.20
C GLU A 9 3.44 -22.28 35.92
N PHE A 10 4.49 -23.11 36.05
CA PHE A 10 5.01 -23.88 34.91
C PHE A 10 3.96 -24.78 34.30
N PHE A 11 3.19 -25.54 35.09
CA PHE A 11 2.14 -26.40 34.57
C PHE A 11 0.97 -25.61 33.97
N CYS A 12 0.61 -24.46 34.53
CA CYS A 12 -0.39 -23.57 33.95
C CYS A 12 0.03 -23.05 32.57
N VAL A 13 1.28 -22.60 32.43
CA VAL A 13 1.82 -22.14 31.13
C VAL A 13 1.85 -23.30 30.13
N LEU A 14 2.29 -24.48 30.57
CA LEU A 14 2.38 -25.65 29.70
C LEU A 14 0.98 -26.09 29.19
N LEU A 15 -0.03 -26.00 30.04
CA LEU A 15 -1.43 -26.27 29.67
C LEU A 15 -1.95 -25.21 28.68
N GLN A 16 -1.68 -23.92 28.96
CA GLN A 16 -2.05 -22.84 28.04
C GLN A 16 -1.43 -23.03 26.66
N VAL A 17 -0.14 -23.32 26.59
CA VAL A 17 0.56 -23.54 25.32
C VAL A 17 -0.03 -24.77 24.61
N SER A 18 -0.31 -25.85 25.31
CA SER A 18 -0.86 -27.08 24.75
C SER A 18 -2.27 -26.91 24.15
N ILE A 19 -3.03 -25.90 24.62
CA ILE A 19 -4.36 -25.58 24.09
C ILE A 19 -4.28 -24.49 23.00
N LEU A 20 -3.52 -23.44 23.24
CA LEU A 20 -3.47 -22.28 22.35
C LEU A 20 -2.74 -22.57 21.03
N TRP A 21 -1.65 -23.35 21.08
CA TRP A 21 -0.88 -23.70 19.89
C TRP A 21 -1.68 -24.51 18.85
N PRO A 22 -2.33 -25.63 19.23
CA PRO A 22 -3.18 -26.37 18.30
C PRO A 22 -4.34 -25.52 17.78
N TRP A 23 -4.91 -24.65 18.62
CA TRP A 23 -5.99 -23.75 18.22
C TRP A 23 -5.56 -22.74 17.16
N GLU A 24 -4.38 -22.12 17.32
CA GLU A 24 -3.82 -21.21 16.30
C GLU A 24 -3.47 -21.95 14.99
N ILE A 25 -2.98 -23.19 15.09
CA ILE A 25 -2.76 -24.04 13.91
C ILE A 25 -4.09 -24.31 13.19
N ILE A 26 -5.12 -24.72 13.91
CA ILE A 26 -6.45 -24.95 13.33
C ILE A 26 -6.99 -23.66 12.68
N LYS A 27 -6.89 -22.53 13.36
CA LYS A 27 -7.30 -21.22 12.80
C LYS A 27 -6.56 -20.85 11.51
N SER A 28 -5.32 -21.30 11.34
CA SER A 28 -4.55 -20.99 10.13
C SER A 28 -5.11 -21.68 8.88
N PHE A 29 -5.82 -22.80 9.05
CA PHE A 29 -6.49 -23.53 7.97
C PHE A 29 -7.92 -23.04 7.69
N LEU A 30 -8.49 -22.24 8.60
CA LEU A 30 -9.81 -21.67 8.36
C LEU A 30 -9.72 -20.52 7.33
N PRO A 31 -10.66 -20.46 6.38
CA PRO A 31 -10.69 -19.36 5.43
C PRO A 31 -10.88 -18.03 6.19
N LYS A 32 -9.88 -17.14 6.07
CA LYS A 32 -10.00 -15.81 6.64
C LYS A 32 -10.94 -14.99 5.77
N ASN A 33 -11.93 -14.37 6.39
CA ASN A 33 -12.77 -13.38 5.69
C ASN A 33 -11.88 -12.28 5.14
N ARG A 34 -11.92 -12.07 3.83
CA ARG A 34 -11.23 -10.94 3.21
C ARG A 34 -11.92 -9.65 3.63
N LYS A 35 -11.12 -8.60 3.87
CA LYS A 35 -11.67 -7.26 4.07
C LYS A 35 -12.44 -6.86 2.81
N ASP A 36 -13.69 -6.42 2.97
CA ASP A 36 -14.45 -5.80 1.89
C ASP A 36 -13.90 -4.39 1.66
N ILE A 37 -13.49 -4.11 0.44
CA ILE A 37 -12.92 -2.83 0.01
C ILE A 37 -13.77 -2.16 -1.09
N SER A 38 -14.98 -2.64 -1.32
CA SER A 38 -15.86 -2.17 -2.41
C SER A 38 -16.25 -0.69 -2.29
N ASN A 39 -16.19 -0.14 -1.08
CA ASN A 39 -16.46 1.27 -0.80
C ASN A 39 -15.19 2.10 -0.59
N ASP A 40 -14.01 1.48 -0.69
CA ASP A 40 -12.75 2.20 -0.49
C ASP A 40 -12.38 3.04 -1.73
N ILE A 41 -11.85 4.24 -1.46
CA ILE A 41 -11.20 5.10 -2.45
C ILE A 41 -9.69 4.99 -2.21
N MET A 42 -9.00 4.38 -3.18
CA MET A 42 -7.59 4.04 -3.05
C MET A 42 -6.72 4.95 -3.91
N PHE A 43 -5.82 5.68 -3.26
CA PHE A 43 -4.82 6.49 -3.93
C PHE A 43 -3.53 5.68 -4.09
N ILE A 44 -3.08 5.49 -5.33
CA ILE A 44 -1.90 4.66 -5.64
C ILE A 44 -0.88 5.50 -6.40
N THR A 45 0.32 5.66 -5.83
CA THR A 45 1.43 6.35 -6.48
C THR A 45 2.25 5.39 -7.35
N GLY A 46 2.79 5.87 -8.48
CA GLY A 46 3.50 5.02 -9.43
C GLY A 46 2.61 3.96 -10.08
N ALA A 47 1.33 4.28 -10.27
CA ALA A 47 0.33 3.37 -10.81
C ALA A 47 0.34 3.26 -12.35
N GLY A 48 1.22 3.97 -13.02
CA GLY A 48 1.33 3.97 -14.49
C GLY A 48 1.94 2.70 -15.07
N SER A 49 2.66 1.90 -14.28
CA SER A 49 3.35 0.70 -14.78
C SER A 49 3.61 -0.32 -13.67
N GLY A 50 4.14 -1.48 -14.06
CA GLY A 50 4.68 -2.50 -13.15
C GLY A 50 3.72 -2.90 -12.02
N ILE A 51 4.24 -2.96 -10.81
CA ILE A 51 3.52 -3.41 -9.61
C ILE A 51 2.35 -2.46 -9.29
N GLY A 52 2.55 -1.14 -9.42
CA GLY A 52 1.51 -0.14 -9.14
C GLY A 52 0.28 -0.32 -10.05
N ARG A 53 0.47 -0.53 -11.35
CA ARG A 53 -0.61 -0.82 -12.30
C ARG A 53 -1.34 -2.11 -11.95
N LEU A 54 -0.60 -3.17 -11.65
CA LEU A 54 -1.19 -4.47 -11.30
C LEU A 54 -2.02 -4.40 -10.01
N MET A 55 -1.53 -3.68 -9.00
CA MET A 55 -2.29 -3.43 -7.76
C MET A 55 -3.56 -2.63 -8.06
N ALA A 56 -3.47 -1.55 -8.84
CA ALA A 56 -4.60 -0.72 -9.23
C ALA A 56 -5.72 -1.55 -9.87
N ILE A 57 -5.38 -2.39 -10.87
CA ILE A 57 -6.32 -3.27 -11.55
C ILE A 57 -6.91 -4.30 -10.57
N LYS A 58 -6.08 -4.90 -9.72
CA LYS A 58 -6.53 -5.92 -8.77
C LYS A 58 -7.48 -5.38 -7.71
N PHE A 59 -7.21 -4.20 -7.18
CA PHE A 59 -8.10 -3.55 -6.21
C PHE A 59 -9.40 -3.07 -6.86
N ALA A 60 -9.34 -2.56 -8.11
CA ALA A 60 -10.53 -2.22 -8.88
C ALA A 60 -11.44 -3.44 -9.08
N ASN A 61 -10.87 -4.61 -9.37
CA ASN A 61 -11.61 -5.88 -9.50
C ASN A 61 -12.25 -6.35 -8.16
N CYS A 62 -11.77 -5.83 -7.03
CA CYS A 62 -12.39 -6.04 -5.73
C CYS A 62 -13.45 -4.97 -5.39
N GLY A 63 -13.76 -4.06 -6.33
CA GLY A 63 -14.80 -3.05 -6.19
C GLY A 63 -14.33 -1.67 -5.72
N ALA A 64 -13.05 -1.50 -5.38
CA ALA A 64 -12.52 -0.21 -4.95
C ALA A 64 -12.51 0.82 -6.09
N THR A 65 -12.71 2.10 -5.75
CA THR A 65 -12.48 3.23 -6.66
C THR A 65 -10.98 3.57 -6.64
N ILE A 66 -10.35 3.60 -7.81
CA ILE A 66 -8.90 3.79 -7.92
C ILE A 66 -8.57 5.21 -8.37
N ILE A 67 -7.61 5.82 -7.68
CA ILE A 67 -6.95 7.05 -8.10
C ILE A 67 -5.52 6.69 -8.47
N ALA A 68 -5.29 6.51 -9.76
CA ALA A 68 -3.99 6.16 -10.31
C ALA A 68 -3.16 7.41 -10.54
N THR A 69 -2.00 7.52 -9.88
CA THR A 69 -1.08 8.63 -10.08
C THR A 69 0.29 8.15 -10.53
N ASP A 70 0.92 8.89 -11.41
CA ASP A 70 2.26 8.61 -11.92
C ASP A 70 2.94 9.91 -12.37
N LEU A 71 4.27 9.92 -12.38
CA LEU A 71 5.05 11.01 -12.97
C LEU A 71 4.71 11.17 -14.46
N ASN A 72 4.49 10.05 -15.15
CA ASN A 72 3.99 10.01 -16.51
C ASN A 72 2.46 9.94 -16.51
N GLY A 73 1.81 11.08 -16.77
CA GLY A 73 0.35 11.17 -16.80
C GLY A 73 -0.30 10.29 -17.86
N ALA A 74 0.37 10.02 -18.99
CA ALA A 74 -0.18 9.14 -20.04
C ALA A 74 -0.30 7.70 -19.58
N THR A 75 0.71 7.17 -18.85
CA THR A 75 0.67 5.81 -18.32
C THR A 75 -0.32 5.65 -17.17
N ALA A 76 -0.49 6.70 -16.34
CA ALA A 76 -1.55 6.74 -15.33
C ALA A 76 -2.95 6.70 -15.96
N GLN A 77 -3.14 7.47 -17.05
CA GLN A 77 -4.38 7.47 -17.81
C GLN A 77 -4.68 6.10 -18.43
N GLU A 78 -3.67 5.47 -19.06
CA GLU A 78 -3.80 4.13 -19.61
C GLU A 78 -4.28 3.12 -18.56
N THR A 79 -3.72 3.18 -17.35
CA THR A 79 -4.14 2.32 -16.24
C THR A 79 -5.60 2.57 -15.86
N ALA A 80 -6.02 3.84 -15.79
CA ALA A 80 -7.40 4.19 -15.48
C ALA A 80 -8.36 3.70 -16.60
N ASP A 81 -7.95 3.77 -17.85
CA ASP A 81 -8.78 3.32 -19.01
C ASP A 81 -8.92 1.79 -19.04
N ILE A 82 -7.85 1.05 -18.70
CA ILE A 82 -7.91 -0.41 -18.53
C ILE A 82 -8.94 -0.78 -17.44
N ILE A 83 -8.93 -0.10 -16.32
CA ILE A 83 -9.87 -0.35 -15.21
C ILE A 83 -11.31 -0.03 -15.65
N LYS A 84 -11.52 1.11 -16.28
CA LYS A 84 -12.85 1.52 -16.77
C LYS A 84 -13.40 0.56 -17.83
N SER A 85 -12.57 0.10 -18.76
CA SER A 85 -12.98 -0.87 -19.80
C SER A 85 -13.41 -2.21 -19.20
N SER A 86 -12.92 -2.55 -18.01
CA SER A 86 -13.31 -3.74 -17.24
C SER A 86 -14.50 -3.50 -16.30
N GLY A 87 -15.15 -2.32 -16.39
CA GLY A 87 -16.32 -1.96 -15.58
C GLY A 87 -15.98 -1.39 -14.18
N GLY A 88 -14.70 -1.18 -13.87
CA GLY A 88 -14.25 -0.57 -12.60
C GLY A 88 -14.34 0.97 -12.63
N LYS A 89 -14.13 1.58 -11.45
CA LYS A 89 -14.07 3.03 -11.30
C LYS A 89 -12.63 3.46 -11.11
N ALA A 90 -12.13 4.33 -11.98
CA ALA A 90 -10.77 4.87 -11.86
C ALA A 90 -10.67 6.31 -12.35
N TYR A 91 -9.75 7.03 -11.76
CA TYR A 91 -9.35 8.39 -12.11
C TYR A 91 -7.82 8.43 -12.23
N SER A 92 -7.29 9.30 -13.05
CA SER A 92 -5.85 9.45 -13.26
C SER A 92 -5.41 10.88 -13.01
N PHE A 93 -4.22 11.02 -12.43
CA PHE A 93 -3.56 12.32 -12.26
C PHE A 93 -2.07 12.18 -12.52
N GLN A 94 -1.51 13.17 -13.22
CA GLN A 94 -0.06 13.30 -13.31
C GLN A 94 0.48 13.91 -12.01
N LEU A 95 1.39 13.21 -11.36
CA LEU A 95 1.96 13.61 -10.08
C LEU A 95 3.42 13.23 -9.96
N ASP A 96 4.29 14.22 -9.73
CA ASP A 96 5.58 14.01 -9.10
C ASP A 96 5.36 14.01 -7.58
N VAL A 97 5.62 12.88 -6.94
CA VAL A 97 5.45 12.73 -5.49
C VAL A 97 6.40 13.62 -4.68
N THR A 98 7.46 14.15 -5.28
CA THR A 98 8.38 15.11 -4.64
C THR A 98 7.87 16.56 -4.68
N ASP A 99 6.90 16.86 -5.54
CA ASP A 99 6.24 18.17 -5.56
C ASP A 99 5.11 18.23 -4.50
N ARG A 100 5.51 18.59 -3.29
CA ARG A 100 4.59 18.72 -2.15
C ARG A 100 3.36 19.61 -2.44
N LYS A 101 3.54 20.72 -3.16
CA LYS A 101 2.42 21.61 -3.48
C LYS A 101 1.42 20.94 -4.40
N LYS A 102 1.92 20.21 -5.38
CA LYS A 102 1.10 19.45 -6.32
C LYS A 102 0.36 18.31 -5.62
N VAL A 103 1.02 17.60 -4.67
CA VAL A 103 0.38 16.54 -3.86
C VAL A 103 -0.83 17.12 -3.14
N TYR A 104 -0.70 18.21 -2.40
CA TYR A 104 -1.81 18.84 -1.69
C TYR A 104 -2.91 19.34 -2.61
N SER A 105 -2.55 19.96 -3.74
CA SER A 105 -3.53 20.43 -4.74
C SER A 105 -4.35 19.27 -5.32
N ILE A 106 -3.72 18.14 -5.61
CA ILE A 106 -4.41 16.94 -6.12
C ILE A 106 -5.28 16.32 -5.02
N ALA A 107 -4.78 16.22 -3.79
CA ALA A 107 -5.56 15.70 -2.65
C ALA A 107 -6.86 16.51 -2.43
N GLU A 108 -6.76 17.85 -2.48
CA GLU A 108 -7.92 18.74 -2.38
C GLU A 108 -8.92 18.49 -3.51
N LYS A 109 -8.44 18.47 -4.75
CA LYS A 109 -9.27 18.20 -5.92
C LYS A 109 -9.98 16.84 -5.82
N ILE A 110 -9.29 15.80 -5.35
CA ILE A 110 -9.86 14.47 -5.16
C ILE A 110 -10.99 14.52 -4.13
N ARG A 111 -10.74 15.16 -2.99
CA ARG A 111 -11.74 15.31 -1.93
C ARG A 111 -13.00 16.01 -2.42
N GLU A 112 -12.87 17.06 -3.22
CA GLU A 112 -13.99 17.82 -3.75
C GLU A 112 -14.78 17.09 -4.85
N THR A 113 -14.09 16.31 -5.69
CA THR A 113 -14.70 15.78 -6.93
C THR A 113 -14.99 14.28 -6.89
N ILE A 114 -14.30 13.53 -6.04
CA ILE A 114 -14.38 12.06 -5.99
C ILE A 114 -14.83 11.58 -4.60
N GLY A 115 -14.23 12.13 -3.55
CA GLY A 115 -14.50 11.79 -2.16
C GLY A 115 -13.24 11.63 -1.32
N GLU A 116 -13.42 11.26 -0.05
CA GLU A 116 -12.32 11.05 0.89
C GLU A 116 -11.53 9.79 0.55
N VAL A 117 -10.19 9.92 0.46
CA VAL A 117 -9.29 8.78 0.28
C VAL A 117 -9.27 7.96 1.55
N THR A 118 -9.63 6.68 1.45
CA THR A 118 -9.67 5.75 2.59
C THR A 118 -8.42 4.89 2.68
N MET A 119 -7.72 4.70 1.56
CA MET A 119 -6.48 3.91 1.50
C MET A 119 -5.43 4.59 0.62
N LEU A 120 -4.21 4.68 1.14
CA LEU A 120 -3.04 5.18 0.42
C LEU A 120 -2.05 4.03 0.17
N VAL A 121 -1.60 3.91 -1.08
CA VAL A 121 -0.53 2.97 -1.47
C VAL A 121 0.66 3.78 -1.98
N ASN A 122 1.65 3.97 -1.12
CA ASN A 122 2.94 4.55 -1.47
C ASN A 122 3.78 3.50 -2.20
N ASN A 123 3.70 3.51 -3.54
CA ASN A 123 4.40 2.56 -4.40
C ASN A 123 5.38 3.26 -5.36
N ALA A 124 5.23 4.55 -5.62
CA ALA A 124 6.20 5.29 -6.41
C ALA A 124 7.61 5.16 -5.79
N GLY A 125 8.58 4.83 -6.62
CA GLY A 125 9.95 4.65 -6.18
C GLY A 125 10.91 4.59 -7.36
N ILE A 126 12.17 4.89 -7.10
CA ILE A 126 13.26 4.80 -8.06
C ILE A 126 14.44 4.04 -7.45
N VAL A 127 15.25 3.45 -8.31
CA VAL A 127 16.53 2.84 -7.94
C VAL A 127 17.64 3.42 -8.82
N THR A 128 18.82 3.62 -8.26
CA THR A 128 19.94 4.22 -9.01
C THR A 128 20.60 3.24 -9.98
N GLY A 129 20.60 1.95 -9.66
CA GLY A 129 21.28 0.92 -10.46
C GLY A 129 22.82 0.98 -10.40
N HIS A 130 23.41 1.82 -9.56
CA HIS A 130 24.85 1.98 -9.39
C HIS A 130 25.39 1.23 -8.17
N ASN A 131 26.69 0.88 -8.19
CA ASN A 131 27.40 0.45 -7.00
C ASN A 131 27.47 1.62 -6.01
N PHE A 132 27.49 1.31 -4.72
CA PHE A 132 27.44 2.33 -3.67
C PHE A 132 28.52 3.42 -3.80
N MET A 133 29.77 3.01 -4.11
CA MET A 133 30.90 3.95 -4.24
C MET A 133 30.92 4.74 -5.55
N GLU A 134 30.11 4.36 -6.53
CA GLU A 134 30.05 4.95 -7.87
C GLU A 134 28.77 5.76 -8.08
N CYS A 135 27.86 5.74 -7.11
CA CYS A 135 26.57 6.40 -7.21
C CYS A 135 26.76 7.92 -7.03
N PRO A 136 26.35 8.76 -8.01
CA PRO A 136 26.37 10.20 -7.87
C PRO A 136 25.50 10.68 -6.70
N ASP A 137 25.97 11.69 -5.97
CA ASP A 137 25.31 12.21 -4.77
C ASP A 137 23.88 12.73 -5.06
N ASP A 138 23.68 13.33 -6.22
CA ASP A 138 22.34 13.82 -6.65
C ASP A 138 21.35 12.67 -6.87
N LEU A 139 21.80 11.53 -7.36
CA LEU A 139 20.93 10.33 -7.48
C LEU A 139 20.63 9.73 -6.12
N ILE A 140 21.58 9.74 -5.19
CA ILE A 140 21.32 9.32 -3.79
C ILE A 140 20.27 10.22 -3.17
N ALA A 141 20.45 11.55 -3.26
CA ALA A 141 19.52 12.53 -2.74
C ALA A 141 18.11 12.35 -3.34
N LYS A 142 18.02 12.19 -4.67
CA LYS A 142 16.75 11.97 -5.37
C LYS A 142 16.08 10.66 -4.95
N THR A 143 16.85 9.62 -4.74
CA THR A 143 16.31 8.33 -4.27
C THR A 143 15.68 8.44 -2.89
N ILE A 144 16.35 9.14 -1.96
CA ILE A 144 15.80 9.37 -0.61
C ILE A 144 14.57 10.28 -0.68
N GLU A 145 14.63 11.32 -1.52
CA GLU A 145 13.50 12.22 -1.71
C GLU A 145 12.24 11.50 -2.19
N VAL A 146 12.36 10.66 -3.23
CA VAL A 146 11.23 9.92 -3.80
C VAL A 146 10.79 8.78 -2.90
N ASN A 147 11.74 7.94 -2.44
CA ASN A 147 11.40 6.67 -1.78
C ASN A 147 11.11 6.83 -0.28
N THR A 148 11.42 8.00 0.30
CA THR A 148 11.27 8.23 1.74
C THR A 148 10.55 9.54 2.02
N THR A 149 11.16 10.68 1.66
CA THR A 149 10.66 12.00 2.07
C THR A 149 9.28 12.29 1.51
N ALA A 150 9.01 11.88 0.28
CA ALA A 150 7.71 12.07 -0.38
C ALA A 150 6.54 11.35 0.33
N HIS A 151 6.79 10.41 1.19
CA HIS A 151 5.74 9.68 1.93
C HIS A 151 5.17 10.45 3.13
N PHE A 152 5.76 11.62 3.48
CA PHE A 152 5.33 12.43 4.62
C PHE A 152 4.32 13.52 4.29
N TRP A 153 3.94 13.67 3.04
CA TRP A 153 2.90 14.61 2.59
C TRP A 153 1.86 14.01 1.66
#